data_eef1bc411787cdfc0cc2d33107423033
#
_entry.id   eef1bc411787cdfc0cc2d33107423033
#
_cell.length_a   1.000
_cell.length_b   1.000
_cell.length_c   1.000
_cell.angle_alpha   90.00
_cell.angle_beta   90.00
_cell.angle_gamma   90.00
#
_symmetry.space_group_name_H-M   'P 1'
#
loop_
_entity.id
_entity.type
_entity.pdbx_description
1 polymer ?
#
loop_
_entity_poly.entity_id
_entity_poly.type
_entity_poly.pdbx_seq_one_letter_code
_entity_poly.pdbx_strand_id
1 'polypeptide(L)'
;MSKMKKTVRLLILVLSLSVAATGAQSQKWSEQQANDWYGRQPWLVGSNYAPAYAINELEMWQADTFDPKRIDLELRWAESLGMNTMRVFLHDLLWKQDPQGFRSRLDTFLSIAAKHKIRPMLVLFDSVWDPNPQLGKQRAPRPGVHNSGWLQSPGAKALQDPAESARLEAYVKGVVGAFARDERILAWDIWNEPDNTNGGSYGEKEPKNKVALVLALLPKAFAWAREAGAKQPLTSGIWKGDWSTPEKMGEMERLQVGLSDVITFHNYDAPTELEKRINWLKRYKRPLICTEYMARGNGSFFMGSLPVAKVHNVGMINWGLVQGKTQTHLPWDSWERPYTNREPSIWFHEVFRTNGTPYIPEEVEFIKRMTGKTKAKAVSMRLRNADFGLRILRQALSS
;
A
#
# COMPACT_ATOMS: atom_id res chain seq x y z
N MET A 1 24.64 -91.66 -9.36
CA MET A 1 24.94 -90.46 -10.16
C MET A 1 23.78 -89.51 -10.00
N SER A 2 23.89 -88.53 -9.10
CA SER A 2 22.85 -87.57 -8.74
C SER A 2 23.19 -86.21 -9.36
N LYS A 3 22.28 -85.69 -10.21
CA LYS A 3 22.38 -84.34 -10.81
C LYS A 3 21.77 -83.30 -9.86
N MET A 4 22.61 -82.45 -9.29
CA MET A 4 22.21 -81.31 -8.51
C MET A 4 21.76 -80.16 -9.43
N LYS A 5 20.48 -79.83 -9.40
CA LYS A 5 19.98 -78.61 -10.06
C LYS A 5 20.19 -77.41 -9.16
N LYS A 6 21.03 -76.44 -9.61
CA LYS A 6 21.22 -75.12 -8.99
C LYS A 6 20.10 -74.21 -9.43
N THR A 7 19.21 -73.81 -8.51
CA THR A 7 18.18 -72.81 -8.71
C THR A 7 18.77 -71.45 -8.36
N VAL A 8 18.98 -70.57 -9.35
CA VAL A 8 19.40 -69.17 -9.18
C VAL A 8 18.10 -68.37 -8.86
N ARG A 9 17.97 -67.85 -7.65
CA ARG A 9 16.94 -66.87 -7.32
C ARG A 9 17.44 -65.47 -7.64
N LEU A 10 16.81 -64.84 -8.65
CA LEU A 10 17.02 -63.46 -9.01
C LEU A 10 16.20 -62.59 -8.05
N LEU A 11 16.91 -61.84 -7.17
CA LEU A 11 16.28 -60.88 -6.28
C LEU A 11 16.17 -59.55 -7.01
N ILE A 12 14.96 -59.23 -7.48
CA ILE A 12 14.68 -57.90 -8.05
C ILE A 12 14.42 -56.94 -6.91
N LEU A 13 15.40 -56.09 -6.65
CA LEU A 13 15.28 -54.96 -5.68
C LEU A 13 14.54 -53.81 -6.39
N VAL A 14 13.23 -53.67 -6.14
CA VAL A 14 12.48 -52.51 -6.60
C VAL A 14 12.77 -51.36 -5.64
N LEU A 15 13.69 -50.46 -6.04
CA LEU A 15 13.89 -49.19 -5.37
C LEU A 15 12.72 -48.28 -5.72
N SER A 16 11.71 -48.19 -4.86
CA SER A 16 10.67 -47.17 -4.93
C SER A 16 11.29 -45.81 -4.50
N LEU A 17 11.71 -44.99 -5.48
CA LEU A 17 11.96 -43.56 -5.24
C LEU A 17 10.63 -42.87 -4.92
N SER A 18 10.33 -42.77 -3.64
CA SER A 18 9.30 -41.83 -3.16
C SER A 18 9.85 -40.41 -3.30
N VAL A 19 9.56 -39.76 -4.43
CA VAL A 19 9.75 -38.31 -4.55
C VAL A 19 8.67 -37.68 -3.65
N ALA A 20 9.05 -37.45 -2.40
CA ALA A 20 8.29 -36.55 -1.55
C ALA A 20 8.44 -35.15 -2.17
N ALA A 21 7.44 -34.76 -2.98
CA ALA A 21 7.24 -33.36 -3.31
C ALA A 21 6.83 -32.64 -2.02
N THR A 22 7.81 -32.35 -1.17
CA THR A 22 7.66 -31.35 -0.14
C THR A 22 7.44 -30.05 -0.87
N GLY A 23 6.16 -29.66 -1.03
CA GLY A 23 5.83 -28.30 -1.42
C GLY A 23 6.52 -27.37 -0.43
N ALA A 24 7.64 -26.77 -0.85
CA ALA A 24 8.33 -25.79 -0.03
C ALA A 24 7.33 -24.66 0.19
N GLN A 25 6.69 -24.67 1.36
CA GLN A 25 5.87 -23.57 1.82
C GLN A 25 6.74 -22.33 1.73
N SER A 26 6.42 -21.39 0.82
CA SER A 26 7.28 -20.23 0.57
C SER A 26 7.36 -19.42 1.87
N GLN A 27 8.53 -19.48 2.50
CA GLN A 27 8.77 -18.86 3.80
C GLN A 27 8.97 -17.34 3.63
N LYS A 28 8.78 -16.61 4.72
CA LYS A 28 9.20 -15.20 4.83
C LYS A 28 10.65 -15.08 4.34
N TRP A 29 10.95 -14.03 3.59
CA TRP A 29 12.30 -13.74 3.13
C TRP A 29 13.28 -13.60 4.30
N SER A 30 14.50 -14.05 4.13
CA SER A 30 15.60 -13.73 5.04
C SER A 30 15.88 -12.22 5.04
N GLU A 31 16.58 -11.72 6.07
CA GLU A 31 17.03 -10.32 6.10
C GLU A 31 17.92 -10.01 4.90
N GLN A 32 18.83 -10.92 4.55
CA GLN A 32 19.71 -10.79 3.41
C GLN A 32 18.94 -10.67 2.10
N GLN A 33 17.98 -11.57 1.85
CA GLN A 33 17.15 -11.55 0.64
C GLN A 33 16.37 -10.25 0.50
N ALA A 34 15.79 -9.74 1.60
CA ALA A 34 15.05 -8.48 1.60
C ALA A 34 15.97 -7.28 1.31
N ASN A 35 17.16 -7.24 1.92
CA ASN A 35 18.12 -6.16 1.72
C ASN A 35 18.73 -6.20 0.30
N ASP A 36 19.04 -7.40 -0.23
CA ASP A 36 19.52 -7.55 -1.61
C ASP A 36 18.47 -7.11 -2.63
N TRP A 37 17.19 -7.43 -2.36
CA TRP A 37 16.11 -6.96 -3.22
C TRP A 37 16.01 -5.43 -3.20
N TYR A 38 16.04 -4.82 -2.01
CA TYR A 38 15.91 -3.37 -1.86
C TYR A 38 17.12 -2.63 -2.42
N GLY A 39 18.33 -3.17 -2.25
CA GLY A 39 19.58 -2.61 -2.79
C GLY A 39 19.62 -2.52 -4.32
N ARG A 40 18.80 -3.32 -5.01
CA ARG A 40 18.62 -3.24 -6.47
C ARG A 40 17.57 -2.21 -6.92
N GLN A 41 16.80 -1.62 -5.98
CA GLN A 41 15.81 -0.62 -6.33
C GLN A 41 16.47 0.77 -6.37
N PRO A 42 16.01 1.68 -7.26
CA PRO A 42 16.26 3.10 -7.06
C PRO A 42 15.60 3.54 -5.75
N TRP A 43 15.99 4.70 -5.21
CA TRP A 43 15.27 5.25 -4.08
C TRP A 43 13.78 5.36 -4.42
N LEU A 44 12.93 4.67 -3.66
CA LEU A 44 11.51 4.57 -3.92
C LEU A 44 10.80 5.84 -3.49
N VAL A 45 10.16 6.51 -4.44
CA VAL A 45 9.30 7.69 -4.19
C VAL A 45 8.02 7.52 -5.00
N GLY A 46 6.88 7.73 -4.35
CA GLY A 46 5.60 7.55 -4.98
C GLY A 46 4.44 8.16 -4.21
N SER A 47 3.24 7.78 -4.61
CA SER A 47 2.00 8.20 -3.97
C SER A 47 1.03 7.03 -3.84
N ASN A 48 0.18 7.05 -2.81
CA ASN A 48 -1.06 6.30 -2.83
C ASN A 48 -1.96 6.90 -3.91
N TYR A 49 -2.55 6.05 -4.74
CA TYR A 49 -3.18 6.48 -5.97
C TYR A 49 -4.59 5.92 -6.12
N ALA A 50 -5.53 6.82 -6.23
CA ALA A 50 -6.84 6.62 -6.83
C ALA A 50 -7.01 7.69 -7.93
N PRO A 51 -7.50 7.33 -9.13
CA PRO A 51 -7.69 8.30 -10.19
C PRO A 51 -8.79 9.31 -9.81
N ALA A 52 -8.66 10.54 -10.28
CA ALA A 52 -9.56 11.64 -9.89
C ALA A 52 -11.05 11.36 -10.11
N TYR A 53 -11.37 10.46 -11.05
CA TYR A 53 -12.76 10.09 -11.34
C TYR A 53 -13.35 9.07 -10.35
N ALA A 54 -12.51 8.36 -9.60
CA ALA A 54 -12.95 7.30 -8.72
C ALA A 54 -13.10 7.78 -7.27
N ILE A 55 -14.19 7.41 -6.63
CA ILE A 55 -14.43 7.68 -5.20
C ILE A 55 -13.81 6.58 -4.32
N ASN A 56 -13.62 5.40 -4.88
CA ASN A 56 -13.10 4.20 -4.20
C ASN A 56 -12.56 3.18 -5.20
N GLU A 57 -12.08 2.06 -4.67
CA GLU A 57 -11.49 0.96 -5.43
C GLU A 57 -12.50 0.33 -6.40
N LEU A 58 -13.78 0.21 -6.02
CA LEU A 58 -14.79 -0.35 -6.92
C LEU A 58 -15.01 0.54 -8.13
N GLU A 59 -15.13 1.87 -7.95
CA GLU A 59 -15.27 2.80 -9.08
C GLU A 59 -14.00 2.85 -9.93
N MET A 60 -12.83 2.68 -9.34
CA MET A 60 -11.57 2.60 -10.09
C MET A 60 -11.53 1.38 -11.01
N TRP A 61 -12.02 0.22 -10.55
CA TRP A 61 -11.71 -1.04 -11.18
C TRP A 61 -12.88 -1.75 -11.88
N GLN A 62 -14.15 -1.37 -11.66
CA GLN A 62 -15.29 -1.96 -12.37
C GLN A 62 -15.22 -1.67 -13.86
N ALA A 63 -15.75 -2.59 -14.69
CA ALA A 63 -15.64 -2.53 -16.15
C ALA A 63 -16.28 -1.29 -16.77
N ASP A 64 -17.37 -0.82 -16.20
CA ASP A 64 -18.14 0.34 -16.67
C ASP A 64 -17.53 1.69 -16.29
N THR A 65 -16.59 1.69 -15.35
CA THR A 65 -15.97 2.92 -14.84
C THR A 65 -14.46 2.99 -15.03
N PHE A 66 -13.79 1.89 -15.38
CA PHE A 66 -12.35 1.84 -15.60
C PHE A 66 -11.92 2.73 -16.77
N ASP A 67 -11.14 3.78 -16.49
CA ASP A 67 -10.67 4.74 -17.48
C ASP A 67 -9.13 4.70 -17.63
N PRO A 68 -8.60 3.87 -18.55
CA PRO A 68 -7.16 3.76 -18.76
C PRO A 68 -6.53 5.04 -19.33
N LYS A 69 -7.30 5.91 -20.01
CA LYS A 69 -6.80 7.17 -20.52
C LYS A 69 -6.53 8.16 -19.39
N ARG A 70 -7.45 8.24 -18.43
CA ARG A 70 -7.28 9.09 -17.26
C ARG A 70 -6.12 8.59 -16.40
N ILE A 71 -6.00 7.29 -16.19
CA ILE A 71 -4.89 6.67 -15.47
C ILE A 71 -3.56 7.00 -16.16
N ASP A 72 -3.46 6.84 -17.47
CA ASP A 72 -2.24 7.17 -18.25
C ASP A 72 -1.83 8.65 -18.09
N LEU A 73 -2.80 9.55 -18.14
CA LEU A 73 -2.56 10.98 -17.92
C LEU A 73 -1.98 11.28 -16.54
N GLU A 74 -2.58 10.72 -15.49
CA GLU A 74 -2.19 10.99 -14.11
C GLU A 74 -0.86 10.33 -13.75
N LEU A 75 -0.59 9.12 -14.22
CA LEU A 75 0.72 8.47 -14.04
C LEU A 75 1.83 9.18 -14.79
N ARG A 76 1.54 9.83 -15.92
CA ARG A 76 2.49 10.73 -16.59
C ARG A 76 2.84 11.94 -15.71
N TRP A 77 1.88 12.51 -14.97
CA TRP A 77 2.20 13.56 -14.00
C TRP A 77 3.11 13.05 -12.88
N ALA A 78 2.85 11.86 -12.37
CA ALA A 78 3.72 11.23 -11.37
C ALA A 78 5.14 10.96 -11.92
N GLU A 79 5.26 10.45 -13.15
CA GLU A 79 6.56 10.29 -13.82
C GLU A 79 7.30 11.62 -13.94
N SER A 80 6.60 12.72 -14.23
CA SER A 80 7.20 14.05 -14.32
C SER A 80 7.84 14.53 -13.01
N LEU A 81 7.37 14.04 -11.88
CA LEU A 81 7.94 14.26 -10.54
C LEU A 81 9.13 13.32 -10.23
N GLY A 82 9.37 12.31 -11.07
CA GLY A 82 10.34 11.26 -10.80
C GLY A 82 9.86 10.21 -9.81
N MET A 83 8.56 10.13 -9.58
CA MET A 83 7.96 9.02 -8.85
C MET A 83 8.13 7.72 -9.63
N ASN A 84 8.49 6.64 -8.96
CA ASN A 84 8.80 5.34 -9.55
C ASN A 84 7.99 4.19 -8.95
N THR A 85 7.10 4.50 -8.02
CA THR A 85 6.13 3.57 -7.45
C THR A 85 4.80 4.26 -7.18
N MET A 86 3.72 3.47 -7.15
CA MET A 86 2.40 3.87 -6.65
C MET A 86 1.88 2.78 -5.73
N ARG A 87 1.22 3.15 -4.64
CA ARG A 87 0.48 2.20 -3.82
C ARG A 87 -0.97 2.25 -4.22
N VAL A 88 -1.52 1.11 -4.66
CA VAL A 88 -2.82 1.03 -5.32
C VAL A 88 -3.65 -0.07 -4.69
N PHE A 89 -4.89 0.27 -4.36
CA PHE A 89 -5.78 -0.59 -3.61
C PHE A 89 -6.66 -1.43 -4.54
N LEU A 90 -6.75 -2.71 -4.23
CA LEU A 90 -7.63 -3.67 -4.88
C LEU A 90 -8.84 -3.95 -3.99
N HIS A 91 -9.82 -4.70 -4.50
CA HIS A 91 -11.00 -5.05 -3.71
C HIS A 91 -11.48 -6.47 -4.03
N ASP A 92 -11.78 -7.27 -2.99
CA ASP A 92 -12.18 -8.68 -3.10
C ASP A 92 -13.49 -8.90 -3.89
N LEU A 93 -14.41 -7.93 -3.85
CA LEU A 93 -15.65 -8.02 -4.61
C LEU A 93 -15.46 -7.93 -6.12
N LEU A 94 -14.38 -7.29 -6.60
CA LEU A 94 -14.05 -7.25 -8.03
C LEU A 94 -13.71 -8.64 -8.57
N TRP A 95 -12.97 -9.40 -7.78
CA TRP A 95 -12.69 -10.81 -8.09
C TRP A 95 -13.94 -11.67 -8.04
N LYS A 96 -14.80 -11.45 -7.03
CA LYS A 96 -16.10 -12.13 -6.93
C LYS A 96 -16.99 -11.85 -8.14
N GLN A 97 -16.99 -10.60 -8.64
CA GLN A 97 -17.86 -10.17 -9.74
C GLN A 97 -17.40 -10.73 -11.09
N ASP A 98 -16.10 -10.55 -11.41
CA ASP A 98 -15.53 -10.86 -12.73
C ASP A 98 -14.02 -11.08 -12.62
N PRO A 99 -13.57 -12.29 -12.25
CA PRO A 99 -12.14 -12.57 -12.06
C PRO A 99 -11.30 -12.30 -13.31
N GLN A 100 -11.82 -12.67 -14.49
CA GLN A 100 -11.07 -12.53 -15.75
C GLN A 100 -10.98 -11.08 -16.19
N GLY A 101 -12.09 -10.36 -16.16
CA GLY A 101 -12.11 -8.95 -16.52
C GLY A 101 -11.31 -8.10 -15.52
N PHE A 102 -11.38 -8.38 -14.22
CA PHE A 102 -10.55 -7.70 -13.22
C PHE A 102 -9.06 -7.95 -13.47
N ARG A 103 -8.67 -9.19 -13.75
CA ARG A 103 -7.29 -9.51 -14.15
C ARG A 103 -6.84 -8.74 -15.38
N SER A 104 -7.69 -8.65 -16.41
CA SER A 104 -7.39 -7.89 -17.64
C SER A 104 -7.22 -6.40 -17.38
N ARG A 105 -8.07 -5.81 -16.54
CA ARG A 105 -7.94 -4.38 -16.15
C ARG A 105 -6.68 -4.11 -15.33
N LEU A 106 -6.34 -5.02 -14.42
CA LEU A 106 -5.09 -4.93 -13.66
C LEU A 106 -3.86 -5.04 -14.57
N ASP A 107 -3.87 -5.96 -15.54
CA ASP A 107 -2.79 -6.08 -16.54
C ASP A 107 -2.65 -4.80 -17.40
N THR A 108 -3.77 -4.20 -17.80
CA THR A 108 -3.80 -2.91 -18.50
C THR A 108 -3.19 -1.81 -17.64
N PHE A 109 -3.56 -1.72 -16.36
CA PHE A 109 -2.98 -0.77 -15.41
C PHE A 109 -1.47 -0.96 -15.25
N LEU A 110 -1.01 -2.20 -15.08
CA LEU A 110 0.42 -2.53 -14.97
C LEU A 110 1.20 -2.13 -16.23
N SER A 111 0.60 -2.29 -17.40
CA SER A 111 1.19 -1.87 -18.69
C SER A 111 1.32 -0.35 -18.78
N ILE A 112 0.29 0.38 -18.33
CA ILE A 112 0.34 1.86 -18.25
C ILE A 112 1.39 2.31 -17.23
N ALA A 113 1.43 1.71 -16.04
CA ALA A 113 2.41 2.04 -15.01
C ALA A 113 3.85 1.80 -15.51
N ALA A 114 4.10 0.65 -16.15
CA ALA A 114 5.40 0.32 -16.72
C ALA A 114 5.84 1.29 -17.82
N LYS A 115 4.92 1.76 -18.69
CA LYS A 115 5.17 2.83 -19.68
C LYS A 115 5.75 4.08 -19.02
N HIS A 116 5.28 4.42 -17.82
CA HIS A 116 5.74 5.55 -17.01
C HIS A 116 6.87 5.20 -16.03
N LYS A 117 7.47 4.00 -16.14
CA LYS A 117 8.55 3.50 -15.27
C LYS A 117 8.14 3.43 -13.80
N ILE A 118 6.87 3.19 -13.55
CA ILE A 118 6.27 3.04 -12.23
C ILE A 118 6.01 1.56 -11.97
N ARG A 119 6.47 1.06 -10.84
CA ARG A 119 6.20 -0.30 -10.36
C ARG A 119 5.29 -0.21 -9.14
N PRO A 120 4.00 -0.56 -9.26
CA PRO A 120 3.07 -0.40 -8.15
C PRO A 120 3.29 -1.41 -7.03
N MET A 121 3.01 -0.98 -5.79
CA MET A 121 2.71 -1.81 -4.64
C MET A 121 1.19 -1.99 -4.60
N LEU A 122 0.71 -3.23 -4.67
CA LEU A 122 -0.71 -3.55 -4.72
C LEU A 122 -1.22 -3.97 -3.34
N VAL A 123 -2.26 -3.28 -2.85
CA VAL A 123 -2.90 -3.54 -1.56
C VAL A 123 -4.07 -4.50 -1.77
N LEU A 124 -4.06 -5.64 -1.07
CA LEU A 124 -5.09 -6.67 -1.24
C LEU A 124 -6.32 -6.41 -0.37
N PHE A 125 -6.11 -6.11 0.91
CA PHE A 125 -7.17 -5.83 1.88
C PHE A 125 -6.99 -4.45 2.52
N ASP A 126 -8.09 -3.87 2.98
CA ASP A 126 -8.10 -2.55 3.60
C ASP A 126 -9.16 -2.48 4.70
N SER A 127 -8.81 -1.89 5.85
CA SER A 127 -9.73 -1.69 6.97
C SER A 127 -10.27 -0.26 7.08
N VAL A 128 -10.01 0.62 6.11
CA VAL A 128 -10.42 2.03 6.07
C VAL A 128 -11.50 2.20 5.02
N TRP A 129 -12.47 2.83 5.20
CA TRP A 129 -13.43 3.61 5.92
C TRP A 129 -14.76 2.86 6.04
N ASP A 130 -15.64 2.87 4.95
CA ASP A 130 -16.99 2.29 4.96
C ASP A 130 -16.94 0.76 4.96
N PRO A 131 -17.41 0.09 6.03
CA PRO A 131 -17.34 -1.36 6.14
C PRO A 131 -18.37 -2.12 5.31
N ASN A 132 -19.22 -1.42 4.55
CA ASN A 132 -20.33 -2.01 3.80
C ASN A 132 -20.18 -1.81 2.28
N PRO A 133 -19.16 -2.41 1.63
CA PRO A 133 -18.96 -2.27 0.19
C PRO A 133 -20.10 -2.88 -0.61
N GLN A 134 -20.48 -2.22 -1.72
CA GLN A 134 -21.50 -2.67 -2.66
C GLN A 134 -20.97 -2.54 -4.08
N LEU A 135 -21.12 -3.62 -4.89
CA LEU A 135 -20.86 -3.56 -6.33
C LEU A 135 -21.86 -2.66 -7.07
N GLY A 136 -21.49 -2.29 -8.28
CA GLY A 136 -22.29 -1.42 -9.14
C GLY A 136 -21.99 0.06 -8.96
N LYS A 137 -22.93 0.92 -9.34
CA LYS A 137 -22.75 2.36 -9.29
C LYS A 137 -22.43 2.85 -7.87
N GLN A 138 -21.29 3.50 -7.74
CA GLN A 138 -20.89 4.06 -6.45
C GLN A 138 -21.64 5.36 -6.13
N ARG A 139 -21.87 5.61 -4.85
CA ARG A 139 -22.48 6.85 -4.38
C ARG A 139 -21.57 8.05 -4.64
N ALA A 140 -22.14 9.23 -4.75
CA ALA A 140 -21.35 10.45 -4.74
C ALA A 140 -20.64 10.65 -3.39
N PRO A 141 -19.50 11.33 -3.34
CA PRO A 141 -18.86 11.69 -2.10
C PRO A 141 -19.78 12.59 -1.26
N ARG A 142 -19.68 12.51 0.06
CA ARG A 142 -20.29 13.52 0.94
C ARG A 142 -19.60 14.85 0.69
N PRO A 143 -20.33 15.90 0.26
CA PRO A 143 -19.69 17.17 -0.07
C PRO A 143 -18.86 17.71 1.09
N GLY A 144 -17.62 18.10 0.82
CA GLY A 144 -16.73 18.68 1.81
C GLY A 144 -16.20 17.73 2.87
N VAL A 145 -16.28 16.40 2.69
CA VAL A 145 -15.84 15.39 3.66
C VAL A 145 -14.74 14.51 3.07
N HIS A 146 -13.61 14.47 3.74
CA HIS A 146 -12.43 13.67 3.40
C HIS A 146 -12.78 12.20 3.22
N ASN A 147 -12.42 11.64 2.08
CA ASN A 147 -12.43 10.21 1.77
C ASN A 147 -13.71 9.44 2.16
N SER A 148 -14.84 10.14 2.10
CA SER A 148 -16.12 9.66 2.65
C SER A 148 -16.74 8.48 1.91
N GLY A 149 -16.23 8.12 0.75
CA GLY A 149 -16.70 7.01 -0.08
C GLY A 149 -15.77 5.83 -0.21
N TRP A 150 -14.62 5.86 0.45
CA TRP A 150 -13.64 4.77 0.45
C TRP A 150 -14.20 3.53 1.15
N LEU A 151 -13.84 2.33 0.68
CA LEU A 151 -14.47 1.08 1.08
C LEU A 151 -13.47 0.12 1.73
N GLN A 152 -13.94 -0.66 2.69
CA GLN A 152 -13.14 -1.74 3.25
C GLN A 152 -13.18 -2.98 2.36
N SER A 153 -12.06 -3.67 2.28
CA SER A 153 -11.90 -4.99 1.67
C SER A 153 -11.13 -5.91 2.64
N PRO A 154 -11.72 -7.02 3.13
CA PRO A 154 -13.12 -7.39 2.99
C PRO A 154 -14.03 -6.47 3.80
N GLY A 155 -15.27 -6.30 3.37
CA GLY A 155 -16.28 -5.58 4.15
C GLY A 155 -16.67 -6.34 5.43
N ALA A 156 -17.31 -5.64 6.38
CA ALA A 156 -17.66 -6.17 7.70
C ALA A 156 -18.45 -7.48 7.65
N LYS A 157 -19.37 -7.63 6.70
CA LYS A 157 -20.17 -8.86 6.53
C LYS A 157 -19.27 -10.05 6.18
N ALA A 158 -18.38 -9.89 5.21
CA ALA A 158 -17.48 -10.95 4.78
C ALA A 158 -16.43 -11.27 5.87
N LEU A 159 -15.98 -10.26 6.61
CA LEU A 159 -15.04 -10.44 7.70
C LEU A 159 -15.63 -11.26 8.86
N GLN A 160 -16.94 -11.14 9.11
CA GLN A 160 -17.63 -11.85 10.20
C GLN A 160 -18.12 -13.25 9.82
N ASP A 161 -18.24 -13.55 8.53
CA ASP A 161 -18.80 -14.81 8.04
C ASP A 161 -17.68 -15.84 7.74
N PRO A 162 -17.54 -16.91 8.53
CA PRO A 162 -16.54 -17.93 8.26
C PRO A 162 -16.69 -18.60 6.88
N ALA A 163 -17.90 -18.62 6.31
CA ALA A 163 -18.15 -19.18 4.97
C ALA A 163 -17.47 -18.38 3.85
N GLU A 164 -17.20 -17.09 4.06
CA GLU A 164 -16.50 -16.23 3.11
C GLU A 164 -14.98 -16.50 3.05
N SER A 165 -14.41 -17.25 4.01
CA SER A 165 -12.97 -17.54 4.08
C SER A 165 -12.43 -18.16 2.78
N ALA A 166 -13.14 -19.15 2.22
CA ALA A 166 -12.75 -19.80 0.96
C ALA A 166 -12.77 -18.84 -0.24
N ARG A 167 -13.72 -17.90 -0.25
CA ARG A 167 -13.81 -16.87 -1.30
C ARG A 167 -12.67 -15.86 -1.18
N LEU A 168 -12.33 -15.43 0.05
CA LEU A 168 -11.21 -14.52 0.30
C LEU A 168 -9.87 -15.18 -0.05
N GLU A 169 -9.71 -16.46 0.27
CA GLU A 169 -8.56 -17.25 -0.17
C GLU A 169 -8.47 -17.31 -1.71
N ALA A 170 -9.57 -17.60 -2.38
CA ALA A 170 -9.63 -17.64 -3.85
C ALA A 170 -9.28 -16.28 -4.47
N TYR A 171 -9.70 -15.17 -3.86
CA TYR A 171 -9.31 -13.83 -4.28
C TYR A 171 -7.81 -13.62 -4.16
N VAL A 172 -7.23 -13.83 -2.97
CA VAL A 172 -5.79 -13.61 -2.75
C VAL A 172 -4.96 -14.51 -3.66
N LYS A 173 -5.25 -15.82 -3.68
CA LYS A 173 -4.51 -16.78 -4.51
C LYS A 173 -4.69 -16.50 -6.01
N GLY A 174 -5.89 -16.12 -6.42
CA GLY A 174 -6.19 -15.83 -7.81
C GLY A 174 -5.48 -14.58 -8.32
N VAL A 175 -5.54 -13.47 -7.58
CA VAL A 175 -4.87 -12.22 -7.96
C VAL A 175 -3.36 -12.37 -7.89
N VAL A 176 -2.83 -12.80 -6.75
CA VAL A 176 -1.38 -12.94 -6.56
C VAL A 176 -0.80 -13.98 -7.52
N GLY A 177 -1.47 -15.13 -7.69
CA GLY A 177 -1.02 -16.20 -8.56
C GLY A 177 -0.97 -15.78 -10.04
N ALA A 178 -1.93 -14.96 -10.48
CA ALA A 178 -1.94 -14.44 -11.85
C ALA A 178 -0.72 -13.57 -12.18
N PHE A 179 -0.16 -12.89 -11.19
CA PHE A 179 0.96 -11.95 -11.32
C PHE A 179 2.16 -12.30 -10.44
N ALA A 180 2.27 -13.53 -9.98
CA ALA A 180 3.28 -13.98 -9.03
C ALA A 180 4.73 -13.72 -9.45
N ARG A 181 5.00 -13.66 -10.77
CA ARG A 181 6.33 -13.41 -11.35
C ARG A 181 6.39 -12.14 -12.18
N ASP A 182 5.37 -11.28 -12.08
CA ASP A 182 5.32 -10.06 -12.88
C ASP A 182 6.24 -9.01 -12.29
N GLU A 183 7.31 -8.70 -13.00
CA GLU A 183 8.33 -7.72 -12.57
C GLU A 183 7.83 -6.27 -12.59
N ARG A 184 6.67 -6.01 -13.21
CA ARG A 184 6.01 -4.69 -13.16
C ARG A 184 5.49 -4.37 -11.76
N ILE A 185 5.25 -5.39 -10.90
CA ILE A 185 4.80 -5.21 -9.52
C ILE A 185 6.02 -5.08 -8.60
N LEU A 186 6.03 -4.04 -7.77
CA LEU A 186 7.06 -3.81 -6.77
C LEU A 186 6.93 -4.74 -5.56
N ALA A 187 5.74 -4.78 -4.98
CA ALA A 187 5.45 -5.52 -3.76
C ALA A 187 3.94 -5.78 -3.61
N TRP A 188 3.57 -6.70 -2.73
CA TRP A 188 2.20 -6.93 -2.29
C TRP A 188 2.05 -6.42 -0.85
N ASP A 189 1.13 -5.48 -0.65
CA ASP A 189 0.68 -5.05 0.68
C ASP A 189 -0.57 -5.85 1.03
N ILE A 190 -0.42 -6.75 1.99
CA ILE A 190 -1.45 -7.75 2.27
C ILE A 190 -2.68 -7.10 2.93
N TRP A 191 -2.46 -6.10 3.78
CA TRP A 191 -3.57 -5.43 4.45
C TRP A 191 -3.17 -4.03 4.91
N ASN A 192 -3.92 -3.02 4.46
CA ASN A 192 -3.81 -1.65 4.94
C ASN A 192 -4.51 -1.49 6.29
N GLU A 193 -3.79 -0.93 7.28
CA GLU A 193 -4.30 -0.55 8.60
C GLU A 193 -5.26 -1.59 9.21
N PRO A 194 -4.85 -2.85 9.35
CA PRO A 194 -5.73 -3.99 9.61
C PRO A 194 -6.61 -3.82 10.86
N ASP A 195 -6.14 -3.12 11.87
CA ASP A 195 -6.83 -2.86 13.13
C ASP A 195 -7.45 -1.45 13.24
N ASN A 196 -7.66 -0.77 12.10
CA ASN A 196 -8.38 0.49 12.08
C ASN A 196 -9.88 0.24 12.30
N THR A 197 -10.45 0.86 13.34
CA THR A 197 -11.87 0.76 13.71
C THR A 197 -12.68 1.98 13.33
N ASN A 198 -12.09 2.92 12.59
CA ASN A 198 -12.76 4.09 12.01
C ASN A 198 -13.59 4.92 13.00
N GLY A 199 -13.10 5.08 14.25
CA GLY A 199 -13.83 5.69 15.36
C GLY A 199 -14.37 7.09 15.10
N GLY A 200 -13.68 7.90 14.28
CA GLY A 200 -14.09 9.26 13.90
C GLY A 200 -15.08 9.33 12.72
N SER A 201 -15.45 8.18 12.12
CA SER A 201 -16.24 8.18 10.87
C SER A 201 -17.30 7.07 10.83
N TYR A 202 -16.88 5.83 10.62
CA TYR A 202 -17.75 4.66 10.45
C TYR A 202 -17.72 3.71 11.66
N GLY A 203 -17.14 4.09 12.79
CA GLY A 203 -16.90 3.22 13.94
C GLY A 203 -18.14 2.51 14.48
N GLU A 204 -19.31 3.15 14.45
CA GLU A 204 -20.58 2.54 14.88
C GLU A 204 -21.05 1.39 13.96
N LYS A 205 -20.56 1.35 12.71
CA LYS A 205 -20.89 0.32 11.73
C LYS A 205 -19.92 -0.84 11.73
N GLU A 206 -18.83 -0.71 12.49
CA GLU A 206 -17.80 -1.74 12.59
C GLU A 206 -18.22 -2.91 13.47
N PRO A 207 -17.77 -4.13 13.15
CA PRO A 207 -17.89 -5.26 14.07
C PRO A 207 -17.17 -4.95 15.38
N LYS A 208 -17.82 -5.17 16.52
CA LYS A 208 -17.22 -4.93 17.84
C LYS A 208 -15.94 -5.72 18.07
N ASN A 209 -15.82 -6.90 17.44
CA ASN A 209 -14.66 -7.80 17.51
C ASN A 209 -13.76 -7.71 16.26
N LYS A 210 -13.81 -6.61 15.47
CA LYS A 210 -13.07 -6.46 14.20
C LYS A 210 -11.59 -6.83 14.37
N VAL A 211 -10.92 -6.27 15.38
CA VAL A 211 -9.48 -6.51 15.59
C VAL A 211 -9.17 -8.00 15.77
N ALA A 212 -9.98 -8.72 16.55
CA ALA A 212 -9.79 -10.17 16.73
C ALA A 212 -10.02 -10.95 15.43
N LEU A 213 -11.01 -10.57 14.62
CA LEU A 213 -11.25 -11.20 13.32
C LEU A 213 -10.08 -10.98 12.37
N VAL A 214 -9.54 -9.77 12.33
CA VAL A 214 -8.39 -9.44 11.48
C VAL A 214 -7.12 -10.12 11.98
N LEU A 215 -6.85 -10.17 13.28
CA LEU A 215 -5.73 -10.93 13.84
C LEU A 215 -5.76 -12.40 13.42
N ALA A 216 -6.95 -13.00 13.31
CA ALA A 216 -7.11 -14.39 12.86
C ALA A 216 -6.95 -14.54 11.33
N LEU A 217 -7.29 -13.51 10.52
CA LEU A 217 -7.29 -13.59 9.08
C LEU A 217 -5.96 -13.14 8.44
N LEU A 218 -5.28 -12.15 9.01
CA LEU A 218 -4.04 -11.58 8.45
C LEU A 218 -2.95 -12.64 8.20
N PRO A 219 -2.64 -13.56 9.15
CA PRO A 219 -1.67 -14.62 8.89
C PRO A 219 -2.07 -15.55 7.74
N LYS A 220 -3.37 -15.85 7.61
CA LYS A 220 -3.90 -16.65 6.49
C LYS A 220 -3.70 -15.93 5.16
N ALA A 221 -3.98 -14.63 5.11
CA ALA A 221 -3.80 -13.83 3.90
C ALA A 221 -2.33 -13.81 3.43
N PHE A 222 -1.38 -13.67 4.35
CA PHE A 222 0.05 -13.83 4.04
C PHE A 222 0.37 -15.24 3.53
N ALA A 223 -0.15 -16.29 4.16
CA ALA A 223 0.07 -17.68 3.75
C ALA A 223 -0.49 -17.90 2.32
N TRP A 224 -1.70 -17.47 2.04
CA TRP A 224 -2.33 -17.57 0.72
C TRP A 224 -1.53 -16.87 -0.37
N ALA A 225 -1.02 -15.66 -0.11
CA ALA A 225 -0.17 -14.95 -1.06
C ALA A 225 1.15 -15.68 -1.32
N ARG A 226 1.77 -16.27 -0.29
CA ARG A 226 2.97 -17.09 -0.44
C ARG A 226 2.70 -18.38 -1.22
N GLU A 227 1.63 -19.08 -0.89
CA GLU A 227 1.20 -20.31 -1.57
C GLU A 227 0.86 -20.05 -3.04
N ALA A 228 0.35 -18.87 -3.38
CA ALA A 228 0.16 -18.41 -4.75
C ALA A 228 1.47 -18.18 -5.53
N GLY A 229 2.61 -18.26 -4.86
CA GLY A 229 3.94 -18.24 -5.47
C GLY A 229 4.52 -16.85 -5.70
N ALA A 230 4.07 -15.82 -4.98
CA ALA A 230 4.58 -14.45 -5.06
C ALA A 230 6.11 -14.42 -5.00
N LYS A 231 6.75 -13.80 -6.00
CA LYS A 231 8.20 -13.53 -6.05
C LYS A 231 8.54 -12.10 -5.60
N GLN A 232 7.55 -11.25 -5.51
CA GLN A 232 7.65 -9.91 -4.93
C GLN A 232 7.59 -10.03 -3.39
N PRO A 233 8.16 -9.07 -2.64
CA PRO A 233 8.05 -9.07 -1.19
C PRO A 233 6.61 -8.83 -0.74
N LEU A 234 6.24 -9.43 0.38
CA LEU A 234 4.98 -9.25 1.06
C LEU A 234 5.17 -8.34 2.26
N THR A 235 4.20 -7.47 2.52
CA THR A 235 4.20 -6.56 3.67
C THR A 235 2.78 -6.30 4.19
N SER A 236 2.68 -5.74 5.39
CA SER A 236 1.50 -5.04 5.92
C SER A 236 2.00 -3.98 6.89
N GLY A 237 1.66 -2.71 6.62
CA GLY A 237 2.25 -1.56 7.30
C GLY A 237 1.72 -1.34 8.71
N ILE A 238 2.62 -1.09 9.66
CA ILE A 238 2.26 -0.62 11.00
C ILE A 238 1.97 0.90 10.95
N TRP A 239 0.96 1.35 11.66
CA TRP A 239 0.50 2.74 11.54
C TRP A 239 0.24 3.45 12.87
N LYS A 240 -0.01 2.74 13.95
CA LYS A 240 -0.27 3.28 15.29
C LYS A 240 0.54 2.56 16.35
N GLY A 241 0.51 3.07 17.58
CA GLY A 241 1.19 2.46 18.73
C GLY A 241 2.60 3.00 18.98
N ASP A 242 3.21 2.50 20.03
CA ASP A 242 4.60 2.80 20.42
C ASP A 242 5.54 1.68 19.97
N TRP A 243 6.36 1.97 18.96
CA TRP A 243 7.31 1.00 18.39
C TRP A 243 8.72 1.16 18.95
N SER A 244 8.88 1.97 20.00
CA SER A 244 10.21 2.29 20.56
C SER A 244 10.93 1.05 21.10
N THR A 245 10.20 0.04 21.57
CA THR A 245 10.73 -1.30 21.90
C THR A 245 9.76 -2.40 21.45
N PRO A 246 10.22 -3.64 21.23
CA PRO A 246 9.34 -4.75 20.86
C PRO A 246 8.23 -5.04 21.89
N GLU A 247 8.51 -4.81 23.18
CA GLU A 247 7.60 -5.08 24.29
C GLU A 247 6.41 -4.11 24.31
N LYS A 248 6.62 -2.88 23.82
CA LYS A 248 5.58 -1.84 23.74
C LYS A 248 4.66 -1.99 22.54
N MET A 249 5.10 -2.74 21.53
CA MET A 249 4.26 -3.02 20.36
C MET A 249 3.06 -3.88 20.76
N GLY A 250 1.90 -3.55 20.20
CA GLY A 250 0.71 -4.38 20.29
C GLY A 250 0.84 -5.71 19.54
N GLU A 251 -0.13 -6.58 19.68
CA GLU A 251 -0.15 -7.90 19.01
C GLU A 251 -0.19 -7.72 17.47
N MET A 252 -0.98 -6.76 16.98
CA MET A 252 -1.11 -6.48 15.55
C MET A 252 0.21 -6.02 14.94
N GLU A 253 0.89 -5.05 15.57
CA GLU A 253 2.17 -4.53 15.07
C GLU A 253 3.25 -5.61 15.07
N ARG A 254 3.32 -6.44 16.13
CA ARG A 254 4.25 -7.58 16.16
C ARG A 254 3.96 -8.58 15.05
N LEU A 255 2.69 -8.85 14.78
CA LEU A 255 2.26 -9.74 13.70
C LEU A 255 2.64 -9.20 12.33
N GLN A 256 2.34 -7.92 12.06
CA GLN A 256 2.67 -7.26 10.80
C GLN A 256 4.18 -7.28 10.53
N VAL A 257 5.00 -6.85 11.49
CA VAL A 257 6.48 -6.90 11.37
C VAL A 257 6.99 -8.33 11.27
N GLY A 258 6.38 -9.24 12.04
CA GLY A 258 6.74 -10.65 12.05
C GLY A 258 6.54 -11.36 10.72
N LEU A 259 5.51 -11.02 9.98
CA LEU A 259 5.14 -11.65 8.70
C LEU A 259 5.75 -10.96 7.47
N SER A 260 6.10 -9.69 7.56
CA SER A 260 6.54 -8.87 6.43
C SER A 260 7.98 -9.17 5.99
N ASP A 261 8.20 -9.26 4.69
CA ASP A 261 9.53 -9.39 4.07
C ASP A 261 10.30 -8.07 4.14
N VAL A 262 9.62 -6.96 3.85
CA VAL A 262 10.07 -5.58 4.02
C VAL A 262 9.13 -4.90 5.01
N ILE A 263 9.63 -4.00 5.84
CA ILE A 263 8.80 -3.32 6.83
C ILE A 263 8.23 -2.06 6.22
N THR A 264 6.91 -1.98 6.20
CA THR A 264 6.20 -0.75 5.82
C THR A 264 5.55 -0.12 7.05
N PHE A 265 5.39 1.21 7.01
CA PHE A 265 4.80 1.96 8.13
C PHE A 265 4.18 3.27 7.65
N HIS A 266 3.32 3.86 8.47
CA HIS A 266 2.73 5.18 8.23
C HIS A 266 3.29 6.23 9.20
N ASN A 267 3.40 7.46 8.73
CA ASN A 267 3.79 8.59 9.56
C ASN A 267 3.19 9.89 9.05
N TYR A 268 2.13 10.34 9.68
CA TYR A 268 1.51 11.64 9.39
C TYR A 268 1.95 12.77 10.35
N ASP A 269 2.96 12.49 11.17
CA ASP A 269 3.53 13.46 12.11
C ASP A 269 4.74 14.21 11.49
N ALA A 270 5.27 15.16 12.23
CA ALA A 270 6.41 15.99 11.84
C ALA A 270 7.65 15.14 11.46
N PRO A 271 8.59 15.68 10.65
CA PRO A 271 9.80 14.96 10.21
C PRO A 271 10.66 14.39 11.34
N THR A 272 10.67 15.03 12.51
CA THR A 272 11.37 14.53 13.71
C THR A 272 10.77 13.22 14.24
N GLU A 273 9.45 13.05 14.15
CA GLU A 273 8.79 11.81 14.54
C GLU A 273 9.01 10.72 13.47
N LEU A 274 9.05 11.10 12.18
CA LEU A 274 9.44 10.19 11.11
C LEU A 274 10.84 9.61 11.38
N GLU A 275 11.82 10.45 11.73
CA GLU A 275 13.18 10.01 12.01
C GLU A 275 13.26 9.08 13.23
N LYS A 276 12.52 9.38 14.30
CA LYS A 276 12.42 8.49 15.47
C LYS A 276 11.86 7.11 15.08
N ARG A 277 10.76 7.06 14.34
CA ARG A 277 10.15 5.80 13.89
C ARG A 277 11.10 5.00 13.00
N ILE A 278 11.79 5.66 12.07
CA ILE A 278 12.83 5.01 11.26
C ILE A 278 13.91 4.38 12.15
N ASN A 279 14.41 5.13 13.14
CA ASN A 279 15.46 4.63 14.03
C ASN A 279 14.98 3.45 14.89
N TRP A 280 13.74 3.45 15.34
CA TRP A 280 13.13 2.32 16.04
C TRP A 280 13.06 1.07 15.16
N LEU A 281 12.64 1.21 13.91
CA LEU A 281 12.41 0.09 12.99
C LEU A 281 13.72 -0.49 12.42
N LYS A 282 14.82 0.25 12.40
CA LYS A 282 16.14 -0.25 11.97
C LYS A 282 16.64 -1.48 12.73
N ARG A 283 16.14 -1.72 13.97
CA ARG A 283 16.48 -2.92 14.76
C ARG A 283 16.12 -4.23 14.07
N TYR A 284 15.14 -4.21 13.19
CA TYR A 284 14.70 -5.40 12.45
C TYR A 284 15.60 -5.73 11.26
N LYS A 285 16.59 -4.90 10.95
CA LYS A 285 17.59 -5.09 9.87
C LYS A 285 16.96 -5.39 8.50
N ARG A 286 15.78 -4.85 8.25
CA ARG A 286 15.03 -5.01 7.00
C ARG A 286 14.85 -3.67 6.32
N PRO A 287 14.66 -3.65 4.98
CA PRO A 287 14.29 -2.41 4.27
C PRO A 287 13.04 -1.77 4.87
N LEU A 288 13.01 -0.45 4.88
CA LEU A 288 11.91 0.35 5.39
C LEU A 288 11.27 1.15 4.25
N ILE A 289 9.94 1.16 4.20
CA ILE A 289 9.15 1.99 3.29
C ILE A 289 8.04 2.66 4.09
N CYS A 290 8.02 3.98 4.15
CA CYS A 290 6.89 4.73 4.67
C CYS A 290 5.81 4.78 3.58
N THR A 291 4.78 3.97 3.75
CA THR A 291 3.72 3.77 2.75
C THR A 291 2.61 4.81 2.82
N GLU A 292 2.59 5.61 3.89
CA GLU A 292 1.73 6.78 4.00
C GLU A 292 2.40 7.87 4.81
N TYR A 293 2.46 9.05 4.24
CA TYR A 293 2.86 10.29 4.90
C TYR A 293 2.25 11.49 4.15
N MET A 294 2.58 12.68 4.57
CA MET A 294 2.16 13.95 4.00
C MET A 294 0.70 14.29 4.37
N ALA A 295 0.58 14.96 5.48
CA ALA A 295 -0.62 15.65 5.94
C ALA A 295 -0.18 17.03 6.41
N ARG A 296 -0.33 18.04 5.54
CA ARG A 296 0.27 19.37 5.76
C ARG A 296 -0.20 20.01 7.06
N GLY A 297 -1.49 19.85 7.40
CA GLY A 297 -2.05 20.36 8.65
C GLY A 297 -1.44 19.75 9.92
N ASN A 298 -0.86 18.54 9.83
CA ASN A 298 -0.19 17.86 10.94
C ASN A 298 1.33 18.14 10.98
N GLY A 299 1.85 18.99 10.08
CA GLY A 299 3.28 19.23 9.97
C GLY A 299 4.08 18.15 9.24
N SER A 300 3.40 17.18 8.61
CA SER A 300 4.01 16.19 7.70
C SER A 300 3.96 16.71 6.27
N PHE A 301 5.10 17.08 5.70
CA PHE A 301 5.20 17.70 4.39
C PHE A 301 6.46 17.27 3.63
N PHE A 302 6.45 17.42 2.30
CA PHE A 302 7.52 16.93 1.42
C PHE A 302 8.89 17.49 1.78
N MET A 303 9.02 18.82 2.01
CA MET A 303 10.30 19.49 2.24
C MET A 303 10.98 19.06 3.55
N GLY A 304 10.22 18.60 4.53
CA GLY A 304 10.74 18.08 5.78
C GLY A 304 11.01 16.58 5.73
N SER A 305 10.05 15.81 5.21
CA SER A 305 10.07 14.34 5.30
C SER A 305 11.01 13.69 4.29
N LEU A 306 11.04 14.14 3.01
CA LEU A 306 11.86 13.53 1.99
C LEU A 306 13.37 13.58 2.26
N PRO A 307 13.97 14.70 2.77
CA PRO A 307 15.38 14.71 3.12
C PRO A 307 15.75 13.71 4.22
N VAL A 308 14.94 13.63 5.28
CA VAL A 308 15.13 12.64 6.36
C VAL A 308 15.13 11.23 5.79
N ALA A 309 14.09 10.88 5.05
CA ALA A 309 13.96 9.54 4.48
C ALA A 309 15.10 9.20 3.51
N LYS A 310 15.55 10.15 2.69
CA LYS A 310 16.64 9.93 1.73
C LYS A 310 17.97 9.64 2.43
N VAL A 311 18.28 10.34 3.51
CA VAL A 311 19.49 10.09 4.33
C VAL A 311 19.47 8.68 4.90
N HIS A 312 18.31 8.18 5.29
CA HIS A 312 18.13 6.84 5.84
C HIS A 312 17.85 5.75 4.79
N ASN A 313 17.83 6.09 3.50
CA ASN A 313 17.45 5.20 2.40
C ASN A 313 16.09 4.51 2.62
N VAL A 314 15.09 5.27 3.10
CA VAL A 314 13.71 4.81 3.32
C VAL A 314 12.87 5.19 2.12
N GLY A 315 12.11 4.25 1.56
CA GLY A 315 11.12 4.52 0.52
C GLY A 315 9.98 5.38 1.04
N MET A 316 9.46 6.30 0.21
CA MET A 316 8.43 7.28 0.62
C MET A 316 7.26 7.30 -0.35
N ILE A 317 6.08 6.94 0.13
CA ILE A 317 4.83 6.95 -0.64
C ILE A 317 3.84 7.87 0.08
N ASN A 318 3.61 9.06 -0.46
CA ASN A 318 2.69 10.02 0.15
C ASN A 318 1.22 9.61 -0.07
N TRP A 319 0.32 10.09 0.78
CA TRP A 319 -1.11 9.97 0.49
C TRP A 319 -1.54 11.04 -0.50
N GLY A 320 -2.25 10.61 -1.59
CA GLY A 320 -2.85 11.50 -2.58
C GLY A 320 -1.90 12.08 -3.64
N LEU A 321 -2.23 11.84 -4.91
CA LEU A 321 -1.53 12.39 -6.07
C LEU A 321 -2.32 13.54 -6.70
N VAL A 322 -3.61 13.33 -6.92
CA VAL A 322 -4.47 14.22 -7.68
C VAL A 322 -5.82 14.41 -7.00
N GLN A 323 -6.26 15.66 -6.90
CA GLN A 323 -7.59 16.01 -6.40
C GLN A 323 -8.69 15.31 -7.21
N GLY A 324 -9.58 14.63 -6.52
CA GLY A 324 -10.65 13.90 -7.16
C GLY A 324 -11.86 13.65 -6.26
N LYS A 325 -12.69 12.67 -6.63
CA LYS A 325 -13.89 12.29 -5.87
C LYS A 325 -13.60 11.79 -4.46
N THR A 326 -12.37 11.32 -4.17
CA THR A 326 -11.95 10.95 -2.81
C THR A 326 -11.96 12.13 -1.85
N GLN A 327 -11.80 13.36 -2.35
CA GLN A 327 -11.71 14.59 -1.54
C GLN A 327 -10.61 14.53 -0.46
N THR A 328 -9.53 13.81 -0.70
CA THR A 328 -8.43 13.63 0.26
C THR A 328 -7.57 14.89 0.43
N HIS A 329 -7.78 15.92 -0.40
CA HIS A 329 -7.24 17.27 -0.17
C HIS A 329 -7.83 17.96 1.06
N LEU A 330 -9.01 17.52 1.54
CA LEU A 330 -9.67 18.06 2.72
C LEU A 330 -9.02 17.48 4.01
N PRO A 331 -8.94 18.27 5.10
CA PRO A 331 -8.48 17.76 6.40
C PRO A 331 -9.42 16.71 7.02
N TRP A 332 -8.90 15.94 7.96
CA TRP A 332 -9.67 14.88 8.64
C TRP A 332 -10.81 15.43 9.51
N ASP A 333 -10.67 16.64 10.06
CA ASP A 333 -11.72 17.32 10.82
C ASP A 333 -12.98 17.60 9.99
N SER A 334 -12.91 17.46 8.67
CA SER A 334 -14.05 17.53 7.75
C SER A 334 -15.16 16.51 8.05
N TRP A 335 -14.84 15.43 8.78
CA TRP A 335 -15.86 14.49 9.26
C TRP A 335 -16.78 15.09 10.31
N GLU A 336 -16.28 16.05 11.10
CA GLU A 336 -17.05 16.82 12.09
C GLU A 336 -17.56 18.15 11.50
N ARG A 337 -16.73 18.80 10.66
CA ARG A 337 -16.98 20.13 10.09
C ARG A 337 -16.74 20.14 8.58
N PRO A 338 -17.72 19.70 7.78
CA PRO A 338 -17.57 19.62 6.32
C PRO A 338 -17.21 20.95 5.65
N TYR A 339 -16.28 20.89 4.69
CA TYR A 339 -15.84 22.06 3.89
C TYR A 339 -16.74 22.24 2.66
N THR A 340 -18.02 22.58 2.87
CA THR A 340 -19.01 22.73 1.78
C THR A 340 -18.99 24.09 1.12
N ASN A 341 -18.63 25.15 1.86
CA ASN A 341 -18.73 26.55 1.41
C ASN A 341 -17.37 27.24 1.23
N ARG A 342 -16.28 26.56 1.52
CA ARG A 342 -14.92 27.08 1.38
C ARG A 342 -13.93 25.94 1.19
N GLU A 343 -12.82 26.19 0.51
CA GLU A 343 -11.63 25.31 0.58
C GLU A 343 -10.97 25.44 1.98
N PRO A 344 -10.27 24.39 2.44
CA PRO A 344 -9.44 24.51 3.65
C PRO A 344 -8.31 25.52 3.39
N SER A 345 -7.82 26.14 4.47
CA SER A 345 -6.69 27.09 4.39
C SER A 345 -5.43 26.44 3.79
N ILE A 346 -5.27 25.13 4.00
CA ILE A 346 -4.25 24.29 3.39
C ILE A 346 -4.83 22.94 3.01
N TRP A 347 -4.48 22.44 1.82
CA TRP A 347 -4.81 21.06 1.43
C TRP A 347 -4.04 20.07 2.28
N PHE A 348 -4.75 19.08 2.76
CA PHE A 348 -4.17 18.08 3.65
C PHE A 348 -3.20 17.16 2.91
N HIS A 349 -3.67 16.59 1.82
CA HIS A 349 -2.90 15.73 0.92
C HIS A 349 -2.86 16.35 -0.49
N GLU A 350 -2.63 15.56 -1.51
CA GLU A 350 -2.62 15.86 -2.93
C GLU A 350 -1.48 16.78 -3.41
N VAL A 351 -1.00 16.48 -4.60
CA VAL A 351 0.05 17.24 -5.28
C VAL A 351 -0.55 18.10 -6.39
N PHE A 352 -1.49 17.54 -7.14
CA PHE A 352 -2.08 18.17 -8.30
C PHE A 352 -3.59 18.43 -8.12
N ARG A 353 -4.05 19.50 -8.74
CA ARG A 353 -5.48 19.70 -9.02
C ARG A 353 -5.95 18.73 -10.09
N THR A 354 -7.25 18.54 -10.24
CA THR A 354 -7.87 17.61 -11.21
C THR A 354 -7.42 17.84 -12.66
N ASN A 355 -6.99 19.07 -13.02
CA ASN A 355 -6.48 19.42 -14.33
C ASN A 355 -4.95 19.26 -14.48
N GLY A 356 -4.25 18.77 -13.44
CA GLY A 356 -2.80 18.59 -13.44
C GLY A 356 -1.98 19.81 -13.04
N THR A 357 -2.63 20.94 -12.70
CA THR A 357 -1.87 22.07 -12.16
C THR A 357 -1.41 21.76 -10.72
N PRO A 358 -0.15 22.08 -10.36
CA PRO A 358 0.32 21.90 -8.98
C PRO A 358 -0.55 22.68 -7.98
N TYR A 359 -0.84 22.07 -6.83
CA TYR A 359 -1.40 22.82 -5.72
C TYR A 359 -0.37 23.81 -5.15
N ILE A 360 0.86 23.34 -4.90
CA ILE A 360 1.99 24.16 -4.49
C ILE A 360 3.14 23.93 -5.49
N PRO A 361 3.41 24.86 -6.41
CA PRO A 361 4.48 24.69 -7.42
C PRO A 361 5.86 24.42 -6.81
N GLU A 362 6.17 25.03 -5.67
CA GLU A 362 7.45 24.87 -4.98
C GLU A 362 7.66 23.45 -4.46
N GLU A 363 6.60 22.77 -4.01
CA GLU A 363 6.67 21.36 -3.62
C GLU A 363 6.97 20.46 -4.82
N VAL A 364 6.31 20.71 -5.95
CA VAL A 364 6.58 19.97 -7.19
C VAL A 364 8.04 20.11 -7.61
N GLU A 365 8.58 21.31 -7.64
CA GLU A 365 9.99 21.53 -7.95
C GLU A 365 10.93 20.91 -6.89
N PHE A 366 10.52 20.89 -5.63
CA PHE A 366 11.27 20.22 -4.58
C PHE A 366 11.30 18.71 -4.78
N ILE A 367 10.16 18.07 -5.05
CA ILE A 367 10.07 16.63 -5.33
C ILE A 367 10.97 16.27 -6.52
N LYS A 368 10.89 17.02 -7.63
CA LYS A 368 11.73 16.80 -8.82
C LYS A 368 13.22 16.85 -8.50
N ARG A 369 13.67 17.77 -7.62
CA ARG A 369 15.06 17.83 -7.18
C ARG A 369 15.45 16.63 -6.33
N MET A 370 14.58 16.22 -5.40
CA MET A 370 14.82 15.08 -4.52
C MET A 370 14.93 13.77 -5.29
N THR A 371 14.12 13.60 -6.34
CA THR A 371 14.08 12.42 -7.22
C THR A 371 15.13 12.47 -8.34
N GLY A 372 15.85 13.59 -8.52
CA GLY A 372 16.86 13.75 -9.56
C GLY A 372 16.29 14.08 -10.94
N LYS A 373 15.01 14.44 -11.09
CA LYS A 373 14.41 14.88 -12.38
C LYS A 373 14.92 16.25 -12.82
N THR A 374 15.30 17.11 -11.88
CA THR A 374 15.97 18.39 -12.17
C THR A 374 17.29 18.48 -11.43
N LYS A 375 18.33 19.00 -12.09
CA LYS A 375 19.63 19.24 -11.44
C LYS A 375 19.48 20.34 -10.38
N ALA A 376 20.10 20.15 -9.23
CA ALA A 376 20.18 21.18 -8.21
C ALA A 376 20.90 22.42 -8.78
N LYS A 377 20.22 23.55 -8.89
CA LYS A 377 20.93 24.83 -9.05
C LYS A 377 21.62 25.13 -7.72
N ALA A 378 22.95 25.14 -7.73
CA ALA A 378 23.73 25.52 -6.56
C ALA A 378 23.44 26.99 -6.27
N VAL A 379 22.55 27.31 -5.34
CA VAL A 379 22.53 28.56 -4.54
C VAL A 379 21.44 28.50 -3.44
N SER A 380 21.85 28.81 -2.21
CA SER A 380 21.03 29.32 -1.06
C SER A 380 19.79 28.51 -0.61
N MET A 381 19.88 27.19 -0.57
CA MET A 381 18.73 26.32 -0.29
C MET A 381 18.34 26.21 1.21
N ARG A 382 19.31 26.38 2.14
CA ARG A 382 19.05 26.15 3.58
C ARG A 382 18.08 27.16 4.21
N LEU A 383 18.13 28.42 3.77
CA LEU A 383 17.28 29.48 4.36
C LEU A 383 15.84 29.48 3.78
N ARG A 384 15.67 29.22 2.48
CA ARG A 384 14.32 29.23 1.86
C ARG A 384 13.43 28.05 2.26
N ASN A 385 14.01 26.87 2.49
CA ASN A 385 13.24 25.70 2.92
C ASN A 385 12.78 25.79 4.37
N ALA A 386 13.59 26.39 5.26
CA ALA A 386 13.20 26.67 6.64
C ALA A 386 12.07 27.71 6.70
N ASP A 387 12.15 28.78 5.89
CA ASP A 387 11.11 29.81 5.82
C ASP A 387 9.81 29.29 5.24
N PHE A 388 9.87 28.41 4.25
CA PHE A 388 8.66 27.83 3.65
C PHE A 388 7.98 26.85 4.60
N GLY A 389 8.74 25.98 5.28
CA GLY A 389 8.21 25.10 6.33
C GLY A 389 7.58 25.88 7.48
N LEU A 390 8.19 27.00 7.88
CA LEU A 390 7.66 27.92 8.89
C LEU A 390 6.39 28.65 8.41
N ARG A 391 6.27 28.97 7.11
CA ARG A 391 5.03 29.56 6.55
C ARG A 391 3.87 28.58 6.58
N ILE A 392 4.11 27.30 6.18
CA ILE A 392 3.10 26.24 6.25
C ILE A 392 2.67 26.00 7.71
N LEU A 393 3.63 25.91 8.65
CA LEU A 393 3.33 25.75 10.07
C LEU A 393 2.56 26.97 10.63
N ARG A 394 2.91 28.19 10.26
CA ARG A 394 2.18 29.40 10.69
C ARG A 394 0.75 29.43 10.12
N GLN A 395 0.53 29.01 8.88
CA GLN A 395 -0.81 28.91 8.30
C GLN A 395 -1.66 27.82 8.99
N ALA A 396 -1.05 26.69 9.36
CA ALA A 396 -1.73 25.62 10.09
C ALA A 396 -2.06 25.97 11.54
N LEU A 397 -1.27 26.86 12.18
CA LEU A 397 -1.49 27.32 13.58
C LEU A 397 -2.42 28.51 13.68
N SER A 398 -2.74 29.19 12.57
CA SER A 398 -3.63 30.37 12.52
C SER A 398 -5.06 30.02 12.02
N SER A 399 -5.33 28.77 11.74
CA SER A 399 -6.64 28.21 11.36
C SER A 399 -7.24 27.36 12.46
#